data_bb59903e8098978e4ac3a7ec9a37091c
#
_entry.id   bb59903e8098978e4ac3a7ec9a37091c
#
_cell.length_a   1.000
_cell.length_b   1.000
_cell.length_c   1.000
_cell.angle_alpha   90.00
_cell.angle_beta   90.00
_cell.angle_gamma   90.00
#
_symmetry.space_group_name_H-M   'P 1'
#
loop_
_entity.id
_entity.type
_entity.pdbx_description
1 polymer ?
#
loop_
_entity_poly.entity_id
_entity_poly.type
_entity_poly.pdbx_seq_one_letter_code
_entity_poly.pdbx_strand_id
1 'polypeptide(L)'
;GYQSSKTTKFQGDISLCYKLPIKGLSAKLDAAFLKSHSMRKAAMTPYNVYSWNQTTHQGNVEKGRICSMASVSHWYGSQQRYTIRPTIEYANKFGKHDVSGLFLYEYAREDYEGISAGREDFPITDIMDMSYGLKVSENLVKGSHSNDKRAGYVMRFNYAYDEKYLLEFTGRVDASTALPAHNRWGFFPAVSVGWRISQEDFFKEAVPFMDNLKIRASIGRLGSDRAIESTMTYFSTATLSADPVVVFGTNALKDIGMSGPICPDLKWQLTDTYNIGVESNMWNGLLGLELDVFYMKTTRSLEGQSGKFPPSLGSYFPGYINYGSHDNRGFELVLTHHNKIRDFNYHVRGNLSWARNKILKVTEDANVPIYKRATGQSMGRYLGFVAEGLFQSEEEIAHSALFEGSTNTKPGDIKLKDINGDGKITWDQDMVPIGRSSIPEMVFGLNLGAEWKGFDFSMFWQGAAMFDVNLCGIYDSGIRDDTFYTRPFYADGNTPYYLVEGSWRPDNPNAKFPRLGIEARDNGGKFSSWWVKDGTYLRLKSVQLGYTLPKKLTEKAGFRTIRAYVSGGNLLTICGLDYMDPEMPGVNQGYYPQQRTYEFGLNITF
;
A
#
# COMPACT_ATOMS: atom_id res chain seq x y z
N GLY A 1 17.58 -8.13 -23.81
CA GLY A 1 18.14 -8.53 -22.51
C GLY A 1 17.26 -9.53 -21.78
N TYR A 2 17.76 -10.17 -20.77
CA TYR A 2 17.00 -11.11 -19.93
C TYR A 2 17.36 -10.95 -18.46
N GLN A 3 16.43 -11.38 -17.59
CA GLN A 3 16.66 -11.49 -16.17
C GLN A 3 16.21 -12.86 -15.69
N SER A 4 17.04 -13.53 -14.90
CA SER A 4 16.69 -14.75 -14.19
C SER A 4 16.93 -14.59 -12.70
N SER A 5 16.05 -15.16 -11.88
CA SER A 5 16.20 -15.17 -10.43
C SER A 5 15.92 -16.57 -9.90
N LYS A 6 16.80 -17.06 -9.03
CA LYS A 6 16.65 -18.34 -8.35
C LYS A 6 16.80 -18.10 -6.86
N THR A 7 15.78 -18.50 -6.09
CA THR A 7 15.84 -18.45 -4.63
C THR A 7 15.66 -19.85 -4.07
N THR A 8 16.59 -20.26 -3.24
CA THR A 8 16.52 -21.52 -2.48
C THR A 8 16.30 -21.19 -1.02
N LYS A 9 15.24 -21.74 -0.43
CA LYS A 9 14.89 -21.55 0.97
C LYS A 9 14.90 -22.89 1.69
N PHE A 10 15.53 -22.91 2.85
CA PHE A 10 15.44 -23.99 3.82
C PHE A 10 14.83 -23.43 5.09
N GLN A 11 13.72 -24.02 5.53
CA GLN A 11 13.04 -23.67 6.77
C GLN A 11 12.86 -24.94 7.60
N GLY A 12 13.17 -24.83 8.89
CA GLY A 12 12.96 -25.89 9.87
C GLY A 12 12.34 -25.29 11.11
N ASP A 13 11.28 -25.92 11.59
CA ASP A 13 10.57 -25.54 12.80
C ASP A 13 10.52 -26.75 13.74
N ILE A 14 10.91 -26.56 15.00
CA ILE A 14 10.85 -27.57 16.06
C ILE A 14 9.97 -27.03 17.16
N SER A 15 8.98 -27.82 17.56
CA SER A 15 8.11 -27.50 18.68
C SER A 15 8.14 -28.66 19.68
N LEU A 16 8.58 -28.38 20.88
CA LEU A 16 8.59 -29.32 22.02
C LEU A 16 7.56 -28.83 23.05
N CYS A 17 6.59 -29.69 23.37
CA CYS A 17 5.59 -29.38 24.37
C CYS A 17 5.65 -30.43 25.50
N TYR A 18 5.81 -29.95 26.72
CA TYR A 18 5.79 -30.80 27.92
C TYR A 18 4.62 -30.39 28.81
N LYS A 19 3.74 -31.38 29.07
CA LYS A 19 2.64 -31.22 30.03
C LYS A 19 3.18 -31.47 31.42
N LEU A 20 3.13 -30.48 32.27
CA LEU A 20 3.57 -30.59 33.64
C LEU A 20 2.55 -31.41 34.47
N PRO A 21 2.95 -31.96 35.63
CA PRO A 21 2.05 -32.74 36.51
C PRO A 21 0.94 -31.87 37.16
N ILE A 22 0.93 -30.58 36.94
CA ILE A 22 -0.14 -29.67 37.37
C ILE A 22 -1.19 -29.59 36.26
N LYS A 23 -2.44 -29.89 36.59
CA LYS A 23 -3.56 -29.87 35.61
C LYS A 23 -3.68 -28.51 34.94
N GLY A 24 -3.61 -28.52 33.63
CA GLY A 24 -3.73 -27.31 32.80
C GLY A 24 -2.42 -26.54 32.58
N LEU A 25 -1.28 -26.95 33.17
CA LEU A 25 0.01 -26.30 32.98
C LEU A 25 0.86 -27.04 31.95
N SER A 26 1.38 -26.29 30.99
CA SER A 26 2.31 -26.78 29.97
C SER A 26 3.47 -25.82 29.74
N ALA A 27 4.61 -26.37 29.37
CA ALA A 27 5.78 -25.64 28.92
C ALA A 27 6.04 -26.01 27.45
N LYS A 28 6.30 -25.01 26.61
CA LYS A 28 6.53 -25.18 25.19
C LYS A 28 7.82 -24.47 24.79
N LEU A 29 8.59 -25.10 23.93
CA LEU A 29 9.75 -24.47 23.28
C LEU A 29 9.56 -24.56 21.77
N ASP A 30 9.37 -23.42 21.12
CA ASP A 30 9.38 -23.31 19.67
C ASP A 30 10.72 -22.73 19.22
N ALA A 31 11.35 -23.40 18.27
CA ALA A 31 12.57 -22.92 17.62
C ALA A 31 12.40 -22.99 16.10
N ALA A 32 12.62 -21.86 15.42
CA ALA A 32 12.51 -21.76 14.00
C ALA A 32 13.85 -21.28 13.39
N PHE A 33 14.22 -21.87 12.28
CA PHE A 33 15.38 -21.51 11.49
C PHE A 33 14.98 -21.34 10.04
N LEU A 34 15.39 -20.22 9.44
CA LEU A 34 15.23 -19.95 8.01
C LEU A 34 16.61 -19.61 7.42
N LYS A 35 16.97 -20.27 6.34
CA LYS A 35 18.10 -19.89 5.49
C LYS A 35 17.63 -19.73 4.05
N SER A 36 17.92 -18.58 3.46
CA SER A 36 17.53 -18.27 2.08
C SER A 36 18.78 -17.83 1.31
N HIS A 37 19.00 -18.42 0.15
CA HIS A 37 19.99 -17.98 -0.81
C HIS A 37 19.28 -17.54 -2.09
N SER A 38 19.54 -16.32 -2.51
CA SER A 38 19.01 -15.75 -3.74
C SER A 38 20.12 -15.43 -4.70
N MET A 39 19.95 -15.83 -5.94
CA MET A 39 20.84 -15.50 -7.05
C MET A 39 20.02 -14.85 -8.16
N ARG A 40 20.45 -13.70 -8.62
CA ARG A 40 19.84 -12.99 -9.74
C ARG A 40 20.93 -12.75 -10.79
N LYS A 41 20.61 -13.05 -12.03
CA LYS A 41 21.40 -12.67 -13.20
C LYS A 41 20.56 -11.75 -14.07
N ALA A 42 21.09 -10.59 -14.43
CA ALA A 42 20.47 -9.68 -15.37
C ALA A 42 21.47 -9.37 -16.50
N ALA A 43 21.01 -9.46 -17.72
CA ALA A 43 21.78 -9.14 -18.91
C ALA A 43 21.00 -8.11 -19.72
N MET A 44 21.65 -7.03 -20.11
CA MET A 44 21.11 -5.98 -20.96
C MET A 44 21.94 -5.90 -22.24
N THR A 45 21.23 -5.90 -23.37
CA THR A 45 21.87 -5.73 -24.69
C THR A 45 21.35 -4.44 -25.31
N PRO A 46 22.23 -3.66 -25.96
CA PRO A 46 21.78 -2.52 -26.75
C PRO A 46 20.79 -2.98 -27.82
N TYR A 47 19.76 -2.22 -28.06
CA TYR A 47 18.87 -2.43 -29.18
C TYR A 47 18.53 -1.11 -29.84
N ASN A 48 18.33 -1.16 -31.15
CA ASN A 48 17.93 -0.01 -31.93
C ASN A 48 16.41 0.14 -31.88
N VAL A 49 15.97 1.37 -31.64
CA VAL A 49 14.58 1.77 -31.73
C VAL A 49 14.39 2.48 -33.04
N TYR A 50 13.31 2.19 -33.74
CA TYR A 50 12.98 2.76 -35.05
C TYR A 50 11.80 3.70 -34.90
N SER A 51 11.95 4.96 -35.31
CA SER A 51 10.84 5.86 -35.52
C SER A 51 10.28 5.69 -36.93
N TRP A 52 8.94 5.82 -37.08
CA TRP A 52 8.31 5.78 -38.39
C TRP A 52 8.31 7.18 -39.03
N ASN A 53 8.88 7.28 -40.22
CA ASN A 53 8.81 8.51 -41.02
C ASN A 53 7.57 8.45 -41.94
N GLN A 54 6.60 9.30 -41.66
CA GLN A 54 5.35 9.33 -42.41
C GLN A 54 5.52 9.75 -43.89
N THR A 55 6.56 10.54 -44.20
CA THR A 55 6.80 11.01 -45.59
C THR A 55 7.48 9.97 -46.44
N THR A 56 8.44 9.24 -45.90
CA THR A 56 9.19 8.21 -46.64
C THR A 56 8.60 6.81 -46.48
N HIS A 57 7.62 6.63 -45.57
CA HIS A 57 7.07 5.33 -45.17
C HIS A 57 8.16 4.31 -44.75
N GLN A 58 9.23 4.80 -44.13
CA GLN A 58 10.34 3.99 -43.65
C GLN A 58 10.61 4.25 -42.18
N GLY A 59 11.12 3.23 -41.50
CA GLY A 59 11.61 3.39 -40.12
C GLY A 59 12.97 4.09 -40.10
N ASN A 60 13.14 5.12 -39.33
CA ASN A 60 14.43 5.73 -39.05
C ASN A 60 15.12 4.99 -37.90
N VAL A 61 16.41 4.72 -38.02
CA VAL A 61 17.18 4.09 -36.94
C VAL A 61 17.54 5.17 -35.92
N GLU A 62 17.06 5.03 -34.70
CA GLU A 62 17.55 5.78 -33.55
C GLU A 62 18.56 4.93 -32.77
N LYS A 63 19.62 5.57 -32.23
CA LYS A 63 20.52 4.89 -31.29
C LYS A 63 19.73 4.49 -30.05
N GLY A 64 19.88 3.24 -29.59
CA GLY A 64 19.14 2.70 -28.45
C GLY A 64 19.20 3.62 -27.23
N ARG A 65 18.03 4.01 -26.72
CA ARG A 65 17.89 4.91 -25.57
C ARG A 65 18.13 4.23 -24.23
N ILE A 66 18.01 2.91 -24.16
CA ILE A 66 17.90 2.18 -22.89
C ILE A 66 19.26 1.69 -22.40
N CYS A 67 20.16 1.33 -23.28
CA CYS A 67 21.53 0.98 -22.90
C CYS A 67 22.50 1.28 -24.03
N SER A 68 23.58 1.99 -23.70
CA SER A 68 24.64 2.32 -24.66
C SER A 68 25.62 1.17 -24.87
N MET A 69 25.78 0.29 -23.87
CA MET A 69 26.69 -0.84 -23.88
C MET A 69 25.98 -2.08 -23.33
N ALA A 70 26.35 -3.25 -23.84
CA ALA A 70 25.91 -4.52 -23.29
C ALA A 70 26.48 -4.70 -21.88
N SER A 71 25.68 -5.18 -20.94
CA SER A 71 26.08 -5.39 -19.56
C SER A 71 25.49 -6.67 -18.97
N VAL A 72 26.25 -7.29 -18.06
CA VAL A 72 25.80 -8.42 -17.23
C VAL A 72 26.05 -8.10 -15.77
N SER A 73 25.05 -8.32 -14.94
CA SER A 73 25.20 -8.25 -13.49
C SER A 73 24.72 -9.53 -12.82
N HIS A 74 25.47 -9.95 -11.81
CA HIS A 74 25.08 -11.00 -10.89
C HIS A 74 24.90 -10.39 -9.50
N TRP A 75 23.86 -10.82 -8.82
CA TRP A 75 23.61 -10.51 -7.43
C TRP A 75 23.40 -11.80 -6.64
N TYR A 76 24.08 -11.91 -5.51
CA TYR A 76 23.97 -13.01 -4.56
C TYR A 76 23.58 -12.45 -3.21
N GLY A 77 22.53 -13.02 -2.61
CA GLY A 77 22.07 -12.65 -1.27
C GLY A 77 21.91 -13.89 -0.40
N SER A 78 22.33 -13.78 0.85
CA SER A 78 22.14 -14.79 1.89
C SER A 78 21.44 -14.18 3.07
N GLN A 79 20.33 -14.77 3.49
CA GLN A 79 19.56 -14.37 4.65
C GLN A 79 19.47 -15.55 5.61
N GLN A 80 19.72 -15.31 6.90
CA GLN A 80 19.55 -16.29 7.95
C GLN A 80 18.69 -15.69 9.07
N ARG A 81 17.70 -16.44 9.54
CA ARG A 81 16.85 -16.01 10.64
C ARG A 81 16.69 -17.13 11.65
N TYR A 82 16.88 -16.79 12.92
CA TYR A 82 16.65 -17.65 14.06
C TYR A 82 15.58 -17.05 14.92
N THR A 83 14.64 -17.86 15.40
CA THR A 83 13.62 -17.46 16.35
C THR A 83 13.50 -18.53 17.42
N ILE A 84 13.53 -18.14 18.70
CA ILE A 84 13.37 -19.03 19.85
C ILE A 84 12.29 -18.45 20.73
N ARG A 85 11.31 -19.29 21.12
CA ARG A 85 10.15 -18.93 21.94
C ARG A 85 9.89 -19.96 23.03
N PRO A 86 10.51 -19.91 24.19
CA PRO A 86 10.05 -20.60 25.38
C PRO A 86 8.73 -19.97 25.86
N THR A 87 7.73 -20.80 26.13
CA THR A 87 6.38 -20.40 26.54
C THR A 87 5.94 -21.25 27.72
N ILE A 88 5.28 -20.63 28.69
CA ILE A 88 4.54 -21.30 29.77
C ILE A 88 3.08 -20.94 29.60
N GLU A 89 2.23 -21.94 29.56
CA GLU A 89 0.79 -21.81 29.38
C GLU A 89 0.04 -22.51 30.49
N TYR A 90 -1.00 -21.86 30.98
CA TYR A 90 -1.92 -22.43 31.95
C TYR A 90 -3.35 -22.25 31.46
N ALA A 91 -4.19 -23.28 31.50
CA ALA A 91 -5.61 -23.21 31.21
C ALA A 91 -6.39 -24.21 32.07
N ASN A 92 -7.37 -23.72 32.81
CA ASN A 92 -8.22 -24.57 33.65
C ASN A 92 -9.60 -23.92 33.87
N LYS A 93 -10.60 -24.75 34.09
CA LYS A 93 -11.98 -24.36 34.42
C LYS A 93 -12.32 -24.79 35.83
N PHE A 94 -12.73 -23.86 36.68
CA PHE A 94 -13.10 -24.03 38.06
C PHE A 94 -14.60 -23.67 38.23
N GLY A 95 -15.48 -24.66 38.06
CA GLY A 95 -16.91 -24.39 38.06
C GLY A 95 -17.31 -23.42 36.95
N LYS A 96 -17.76 -22.21 37.34
CA LYS A 96 -18.13 -21.15 36.40
C LYS A 96 -16.96 -20.26 35.95
N HIS A 97 -15.77 -20.44 36.51
CA HIS A 97 -14.59 -19.65 36.25
C HIS A 97 -13.70 -20.37 35.23
N ASP A 98 -13.50 -19.77 34.07
CA ASP A 98 -12.55 -20.22 33.05
C ASP A 98 -11.36 -19.26 33.04
N VAL A 99 -10.17 -19.80 33.28
CA VAL A 99 -8.93 -19.00 33.42
C VAL A 99 -7.90 -19.58 32.48
N SER A 100 -7.32 -18.72 31.66
CA SER A 100 -6.13 -19.07 30.90
C SER A 100 -5.11 -17.96 30.89
N GLY A 101 -3.84 -18.35 30.82
CA GLY A 101 -2.73 -17.41 30.76
C GLY A 101 -1.55 -18.00 30.04
N LEU A 102 -0.77 -17.15 29.41
CA LEU A 102 0.51 -17.52 28.85
C LEU A 102 1.55 -16.44 29.19
N PHE A 103 2.77 -16.92 29.35
CA PHE A 103 3.96 -16.07 29.40
C PHE A 103 4.99 -16.65 28.45
N LEU A 104 5.51 -15.83 27.54
CA LEU A 104 6.57 -16.24 26.63
C LEU A 104 7.67 -15.18 26.54
N TYR A 105 8.88 -15.66 26.28
CA TYR A 105 9.98 -14.87 25.81
C TYR A 105 10.21 -15.17 24.32
N GLU A 106 10.41 -14.14 23.51
CA GLU A 106 10.77 -14.28 22.11
C GLU A 106 12.12 -13.63 21.86
N TYR A 107 13.00 -14.34 21.19
CA TYR A 107 14.22 -13.79 20.63
C TYR A 107 14.28 -14.12 19.14
N ALA A 108 14.49 -13.09 18.31
CA ALA A 108 14.70 -13.23 16.88
C ALA A 108 15.98 -12.49 16.45
N ARG A 109 16.76 -13.14 15.59
CA ARG A 109 17.91 -12.54 14.94
C ARG A 109 17.85 -12.82 13.46
N GLU A 110 18.07 -11.79 12.66
CA GLU A 110 18.14 -11.86 11.21
C GLU A 110 19.47 -11.26 10.74
N ASP A 111 20.22 -12.06 9.99
CA ASP A 111 21.47 -11.64 9.35
C ASP A 111 21.26 -11.70 7.84
N TYR A 112 21.61 -10.64 7.15
CA TYR A 112 21.59 -10.54 5.70
C TYR A 112 22.95 -10.11 5.17
N GLU A 113 23.40 -10.79 4.13
CA GLU A 113 24.61 -10.45 3.39
C GLU A 113 24.32 -10.52 1.89
N GLY A 114 24.75 -9.50 1.16
CA GLY A 114 24.58 -9.42 -0.28
C GLY A 114 25.82 -8.91 -0.97
N ILE A 115 26.10 -9.47 -2.15
CA ILE A 115 27.16 -8.99 -3.03
C ILE A 115 26.64 -8.92 -4.46
N SER A 116 27.01 -7.88 -5.18
CA SER A 116 26.78 -7.78 -6.62
C SER A 116 28.07 -7.50 -7.35
N ALA A 117 28.17 -8.02 -8.57
CA ALA A 117 29.24 -7.73 -9.49
C ALA A 117 28.68 -7.62 -10.90
N GLY A 118 29.33 -6.81 -11.75
CA GLY A 118 28.88 -6.62 -13.13
C GLY A 118 30.05 -6.30 -14.07
N ARG A 119 29.83 -6.66 -15.32
CA ARG A 119 30.72 -6.31 -16.43
C ARG A 119 29.94 -5.69 -17.58
N GLU A 120 30.61 -4.84 -18.31
CA GLU A 120 30.13 -4.09 -19.46
C GLU A 120 31.03 -4.25 -20.66
N ASP A 121 30.59 -3.74 -21.81
CA ASP A 121 31.40 -3.71 -23.05
C ASP A 121 31.68 -5.12 -23.59
N PHE A 122 30.61 -5.82 -23.99
CA PHE A 122 30.69 -7.17 -24.54
C PHE A 122 30.90 -7.10 -26.04
N PRO A 123 32.02 -7.71 -26.58
CA PRO A 123 32.25 -7.76 -28.02
C PRO A 123 31.22 -8.63 -28.76
N ILE A 124 30.64 -9.62 -28.07
CA ILE A 124 29.65 -10.56 -28.59
C ILE A 124 28.46 -10.57 -27.60
N THR A 125 27.27 -10.29 -28.10
CA THR A 125 26.05 -10.24 -27.26
C THR A 125 25.27 -11.54 -27.18
N ASP A 126 25.66 -12.55 -27.95
CA ASP A 126 25.02 -13.87 -27.93
C ASP A 126 25.46 -14.69 -26.70
N ILE A 127 26.65 -14.42 -26.16
CA ILE A 127 27.17 -15.06 -24.95
C ILE A 127 27.34 -13.99 -23.87
N MET A 128 26.32 -13.83 -23.04
CA MET A 128 26.29 -12.85 -21.94
C MET A 128 26.76 -13.53 -20.65
N ASP A 129 28.07 -13.70 -20.51
CA ASP A 129 28.72 -14.21 -19.30
C ASP A 129 29.77 -13.23 -18.78
N MET A 130 29.91 -13.18 -17.44
CA MET A 130 30.82 -12.24 -16.75
C MET A 130 32.28 -12.33 -17.26
N SER A 131 32.69 -13.48 -17.75
CA SER A 131 34.07 -13.72 -18.23
C SER A 131 34.39 -12.94 -19.49
N TYR A 132 33.41 -12.55 -20.30
CA TYR A 132 33.60 -11.96 -21.62
C TYR A 132 33.42 -10.45 -21.68
N GLY A 133 32.94 -9.80 -20.60
CA GLY A 133 32.86 -8.33 -20.54
C GLY A 133 34.26 -7.73 -20.42
N LEU A 134 34.56 -6.70 -21.21
CA LEU A 134 35.88 -6.07 -21.26
C LEU A 134 36.11 -5.10 -20.09
N LYS A 135 35.04 -4.48 -19.58
CA LYS A 135 35.12 -3.50 -18.50
C LYS A 135 34.40 -3.98 -17.24
N VAL A 136 34.99 -3.69 -16.09
CA VAL A 136 34.29 -3.83 -14.79
C VAL A 136 33.37 -2.64 -14.63
N SER A 137 32.11 -2.91 -14.34
CA SER A 137 31.15 -1.84 -14.00
C SER A 137 31.25 -1.51 -12.51
N GLU A 138 31.95 -0.43 -12.17
CA GLU A 138 32.10 0.02 -10.78
C GLU A 138 30.75 0.24 -10.08
N ASN A 139 29.75 0.73 -10.82
CA ASN A 139 28.40 0.94 -10.31
C ASN A 139 27.66 -0.34 -9.92
N LEU A 140 28.08 -1.48 -10.48
CA LEU A 140 27.48 -2.79 -10.22
C LEU A 140 28.25 -3.61 -9.19
N VAL A 141 29.44 -3.16 -8.75
CA VAL A 141 30.21 -3.81 -7.67
C VAL A 141 29.78 -3.21 -6.34
N LYS A 142 28.95 -3.94 -5.59
CA LYS A 142 28.39 -3.50 -4.31
C LYS A 142 28.32 -4.65 -3.32
N GLY A 143 28.58 -4.33 -2.05
CA GLY A 143 28.32 -5.20 -0.92
C GLY A 143 27.24 -4.61 -0.02
N SER A 144 26.47 -5.46 0.65
CA SER A 144 25.50 -5.05 1.67
C SER A 144 25.50 -6.06 2.81
N HIS A 145 25.39 -5.56 4.02
CA HIS A 145 25.28 -6.37 5.23
C HIS A 145 24.29 -5.70 6.19
N SER A 146 23.40 -6.50 6.78
CA SER A 146 22.52 -6.02 7.85
C SER A 146 22.33 -7.09 8.91
N ASN A 147 22.18 -6.65 10.15
CA ASN A 147 21.92 -7.47 11.31
C ASN A 147 20.82 -6.84 12.14
N ASP A 148 19.69 -7.52 12.26
CA ASP A 148 18.58 -7.11 13.10
C ASP A 148 18.37 -8.09 14.25
N LYS A 149 18.13 -7.54 15.45
CA LYS A 149 17.86 -8.33 16.64
C LYS A 149 16.65 -7.75 17.37
N ARG A 150 15.76 -8.64 17.74
CA ARG A 150 14.56 -8.32 18.51
C ARG A 150 14.43 -9.27 19.69
N ALA A 151 13.97 -8.74 20.80
CA ALA A 151 13.65 -9.54 21.98
C ALA A 151 12.35 -9.01 22.57
N GLY A 152 11.54 -9.90 23.14
CA GLY A 152 10.29 -9.47 23.76
C GLY A 152 9.78 -10.46 24.78
N TYR A 153 9.09 -9.92 25.78
CA TYR A 153 8.29 -10.67 26.75
C TYR A 153 6.83 -10.44 26.42
N VAL A 154 6.06 -11.52 26.35
CA VAL A 154 4.61 -11.45 26.09
C VAL A 154 3.88 -12.13 27.22
N MET A 155 2.88 -11.46 27.77
CA MET A 155 1.95 -12.03 28.72
C MET A 155 0.52 -11.86 28.22
N ARG A 156 -0.30 -12.89 28.38
CA ARG A 156 -1.74 -12.84 28.12
C ARG A 156 -2.45 -13.52 29.27
N PHE A 157 -3.53 -12.93 29.70
CA PHE A 157 -4.42 -13.46 30.70
C PHE A 157 -5.86 -13.36 30.21
N ASN A 158 -6.59 -14.46 30.17
CA ASN A 158 -8.00 -14.51 29.85
C ASN A 158 -8.78 -15.03 31.04
N TYR A 159 -9.91 -14.41 31.30
CA TYR A 159 -10.86 -14.82 32.30
C TYR A 159 -12.28 -14.76 31.76
N ALA A 160 -13.03 -15.83 31.94
CA ALA A 160 -14.45 -15.85 31.65
C ALA A 160 -15.23 -16.36 32.87
N TYR A 161 -16.29 -15.62 33.24
CA TYR A 161 -17.20 -16.04 34.29
C TYR A 161 -18.53 -16.43 33.67
N ASP A 162 -18.94 -17.69 33.93
CA ASP A 162 -20.19 -18.31 33.46
C ASP A 162 -20.41 -18.13 31.93
N GLU A 163 -19.32 -18.02 31.17
CA GLU A 163 -19.31 -17.71 29.75
C GLU A 163 -20.05 -16.39 29.37
N LYS A 164 -20.42 -15.58 30.37
CA LYS A 164 -21.13 -14.31 30.25
C LYS A 164 -20.21 -13.10 30.23
N TYR A 165 -19.32 -13.03 31.20
CA TYR A 165 -18.39 -11.90 31.38
C TYR A 165 -16.98 -12.33 30.97
N LEU A 166 -16.41 -11.62 30.02
CA LEU A 166 -15.12 -11.92 29.41
C LEU A 166 -14.14 -10.80 29.71
N LEU A 167 -12.94 -11.15 30.12
CA LEU A 167 -11.82 -10.22 30.33
C LEU A 167 -10.57 -10.80 29.68
N GLU A 168 -9.90 -10.00 28.86
CA GLU A 168 -8.56 -10.30 28.37
C GLU A 168 -7.61 -9.16 28.72
N PHE A 169 -6.44 -9.51 29.20
CA PHE A 169 -5.30 -8.63 29.34
C PHE A 169 -4.14 -9.20 28.52
N THR A 170 -3.52 -8.36 27.69
CA THR A 170 -2.29 -8.67 26.96
C THR A 170 -1.25 -7.60 27.24
N GLY A 171 -0.03 -8.01 27.56
CA GLY A 171 1.11 -7.10 27.73
C GLY A 171 2.30 -7.59 26.90
N ARG A 172 2.95 -6.68 26.17
CA ARG A 172 4.21 -6.94 25.48
C ARG A 172 5.26 -5.93 25.94
N VAL A 173 6.46 -6.42 26.19
CA VAL A 173 7.65 -5.60 26.40
C VAL A 173 8.63 -5.98 25.33
N ASP A 174 8.81 -5.15 24.32
CA ASP A 174 9.64 -5.44 23.16
C ASP A 174 10.87 -4.54 23.10
N ALA A 175 11.98 -5.10 22.62
CA ALA A 175 13.22 -4.39 22.31
C ALA A 175 13.59 -4.54 20.86
N SER A 176 14.04 -3.45 20.22
CA SER A 176 14.53 -3.41 18.83
C SER A 176 15.89 -2.74 18.76
N THR A 177 16.81 -3.32 17.98
CA THR A 177 18.12 -2.71 17.71
C THR A 177 18.04 -1.50 16.79
N ALA A 178 16.89 -1.26 16.14
CA ALA A 178 16.65 -0.04 15.39
C ALA A 178 16.58 1.23 16.26
N LEU A 179 16.54 1.07 17.59
CA LEU A 179 16.43 2.15 18.57
C LEU A 179 17.71 2.27 19.43
N PRO A 180 18.07 3.49 19.87
CA PRO A 180 19.19 3.70 20.79
C PRO A 180 18.99 2.95 22.12
N ALA A 181 20.08 2.58 22.76
CA ALA A 181 20.06 1.69 23.94
C ALA A 181 19.11 2.14 25.06
N HIS A 182 19.02 3.45 25.31
CA HIS A 182 18.18 4.03 26.36
C HIS A 182 16.67 4.08 26.03
N ASN A 183 16.28 3.95 24.76
CA ASN A 183 14.89 3.93 24.28
C ASN A 183 14.50 2.60 23.63
N ARG A 184 15.35 1.58 23.72
CA ARG A 184 15.20 0.30 23.03
C ARG A 184 13.98 -0.49 23.46
N TRP A 185 13.66 -0.46 24.76
CA TRP A 185 12.55 -1.19 25.33
C TRP A 185 11.25 -0.38 25.31
N GLY A 186 10.18 -0.99 24.83
CA GLY A 186 8.82 -0.43 24.84
C GLY A 186 7.84 -1.36 25.54
N PHE A 187 6.85 -0.80 26.24
CA PHE A 187 5.75 -1.55 26.86
C PHE A 187 4.41 -1.25 26.17
N PHE A 188 3.72 -2.30 25.76
CA PHE A 188 2.53 -2.26 24.92
C PHE A 188 1.41 -3.10 25.55
N PRO A 189 0.63 -2.52 26.46
CA PRO A 189 -0.51 -3.18 27.09
C PRO A 189 -1.78 -3.09 26.25
N ALA A 190 -2.66 -4.10 26.39
CA ALA A 190 -4.03 -4.06 25.90
C ALA A 190 -4.97 -4.76 26.89
N VAL A 191 -6.18 -4.21 27.01
CA VAL A 191 -7.27 -4.80 27.81
C VAL A 191 -8.53 -4.86 26.95
N SER A 192 -9.23 -5.96 27.01
CA SER A 192 -10.58 -6.08 26.42
C SER A 192 -11.55 -6.68 27.41
N VAL A 193 -12.77 -6.19 27.36
CA VAL A 193 -13.91 -6.71 28.13
C VAL A 193 -15.04 -7.07 27.19
N GLY A 194 -15.77 -8.12 27.51
CA GLY A 194 -16.94 -8.56 26.77
C GLY A 194 -18.06 -9.00 27.68
N TRP A 195 -19.28 -8.66 27.30
CA TRP A 195 -20.47 -9.12 27.98
C TRP A 195 -21.42 -9.79 26.98
N ARG A 196 -21.69 -11.07 27.21
CA ARG A 196 -22.64 -11.86 26.43
C ARG A 196 -24.04 -11.72 27.06
N ILE A 197 -24.70 -10.61 26.74
CA ILE A 197 -26.01 -10.23 27.30
C ILE A 197 -27.05 -11.33 27.03
N SER A 198 -26.97 -11.96 25.86
CA SER A 198 -27.87 -13.07 25.49
C SER A 198 -27.80 -14.29 26.41
N GLN A 199 -26.78 -14.38 27.27
CA GLN A 199 -26.68 -15.46 28.24
C GLN A 199 -27.34 -15.13 29.60
N GLU A 200 -27.78 -13.88 29.79
CA GLU A 200 -28.50 -13.48 31.00
C GLU A 200 -29.96 -13.96 30.97
N ASP A 201 -30.46 -14.47 32.10
CA ASP A 201 -31.80 -15.03 32.17
C ASP A 201 -32.88 -13.97 31.89
N PHE A 202 -32.73 -12.77 32.44
CA PHE A 202 -33.63 -11.63 32.17
C PHE A 202 -33.71 -11.28 30.69
N PHE A 203 -32.60 -11.45 29.95
CA PHE A 203 -32.55 -11.11 28.53
C PHE A 203 -33.16 -12.21 27.66
N LYS A 204 -32.89 -13.47 27.98
CA LYS A 204 -33.50 -14.62 27.28
C LYS A 204 -35.03 -14.62 27.34
N GLU A 205 -35.58 -14.23 28.49
CA GLU A 205 -37.03 -14.12 28.69
C GLU A 205 -37.61 -12.91 27.93
N ALA A 206 -36.93 -11.76 27.96
CA ALA A 206 -37.41 -10.52 27.35
C ALA A 206 -37.26 -10.49 25.82
N VAL A 207 -36.23 -11.11 25.26
CA VAL A 207 -35.87 -11.02 23.83
C VAL A 207 -35.57 -12.41 23.25
N PRO A 208 -36.57 -13.30 23.14
CA PRO A 208 -36.38 -14.70 22.74
C PRO A 208 -35.93 -14.90 21.29
N PHE A 209 -36.06 -13.88 20.43
CA PHE A 209 -35.60 -13.93 19.05
C PHE A 209 -34.10 -13.67 18.88
N MET A 210 -33.40 -13.24 19.94
CA MET A 210 -31.98 -12.92 19.92
C MET A 210 -31.17 -14.15 20.35
N ASP A 211 -30.55 -14.84 19.40
CA ASP A 211 -29.76 -16.04 19.66
C ASP A 211 -28.44 -15.73 20.37
N ASN A 212 -27.81 -14.64 19.95
CA ASN A 212 -26.57 -14.15 20.54
C ASN A 212 -26.53 -12.63 20.49
N LEU A 213 -26.20 -12.01 21.61
CA LEU A 213 -25.86 -10.60 21.71
C LEU A 213 -24.65 -10.47 22.63
N LYS A 214 -23.57 -9.93 22.07
CA LYS A 214 -22.33 -9.64 22.81
C LYS A 214 -21.91 -8.21 22.54
N ILE A 215 -21.64 -7.47 23.61
CA ILE A 215 -21.00 -6.16 23.56
C ILE A 215 -19.56 -6.33 24.01
N ARG A 216 -18.63 -5.67 23.33
CA ARG A 216 -17.21 -5.69 23.68
C ARG A 216 -16.62 -4.28 23.63
N ALA A 217 -15.62 -4.06 24.48
CA ALA A 217 -14.84 -2.83 24.46
C ALA A 217 -13.37 -3.19 24.68
N SER A 218 -12.48 -2.48 24.01
CA SER A 218 -11.04 -2.67 24.19
C SER A 218 -10.27 -1.37 24.10
N ILE A 219 -9.16 -1.34 24.85
CA ILE A 219 -8.15 -0.29 24.77
C ILE A 219 -6.79 -0.98 24.68
N GLY A 220 -5.93 -0.51 23.76
CA GLY A 220 -4.61 -1.07 23.59
C GLY A 220 -3.62 -0.06 23.07
N ARG A 221 -2.35 -0.28 23.41
CA ARG A 221 -1.21 0.47 22.89
C ARG A 221 -0.33 -0.43 22.04
N LEU A 222 0.01 0.03 20.84
CA LEU A 222 0.95 -0.60 19.93
C LEU A 222 2.19 0.26 19.77
N GLY A 223 3.35 -0.39 19.64
CA GLY A 223 4.61 0.26 19.27
C GLY A 223 5.02 -0.12 17.84
N SER A 224 5.62 0.82 17.11
CA SER A 224 6.21 0.57 15.82
C SER A 224 7.59 1.21 15.72
N ASP A 225 8.55 0.43 15.19
CA ASP A 225 9.89 0.87 14.84
C ASP A 225 10.09 0.93 13.30
N ARG A 226 9.04 0.68 12.53
CA ARG A 226 9.08 0.46 11.06
C ARG A 226 9.57 1.67 10.26
N ALA A 227 9.21 2.88 10.67
CA ALA A 227 9.70 4.11 10.03
C ALA A 227 11.20 4.37 10.29
N ILE A 228 11.77 3.65 11.24
CA ILE A 228 13.10 3.83 11.79
C ILE A 228 14.09 2.85 11.16
N GLU A 229 13.65 1.63 10.84
CA GLU A 229 14.50 0.56 10.28
C GLU A 229 15.22 0.95 8.98
N SER A 230 14.64 1.85 8.20
CA SER A 230 15.21 2.22 6.90
C SER A 230 16.38 3.20 6.97
N THR A 231 16.71 3.79 8.14
CA THR A 231 17.56 4.98 8.18
C THR A 231 18.67 5.00 9.21
N MET A 232 18.82 4.03 10.15
CA MET A 232 19.83 4.05 11.23
C MET A 232 20.12 5.47 11.79
N THR A 233 19.06 6.22 12.02
CA THR A 233 19.07 7.68 12.21
C THR A 233 19.71 8.15 13.51
N TYR A 234 20.01 7.24 14.44
CA TYR A 234 20.64 7.57 15.71
C TYR A 234 22.15 7.40 15.73
N PHE A 235 22.76 6.91 14.63
CA PHE A 235 24.20 6.83 14.46
C PHE A 235 24.75 7.96 13.58
N SER A 236 25.98 8.38 13.86
CA SER A 236 26.76 9.13 12.88
C SER A 236 27.20 8.20 11.77
N THR A 237 27.05 8.62 10.55
CA THR A 237 27.43 7.85 9.38
C THR A 237 28.57 8.51 8.62
N ALA A 238 29.45 7.69 8.04
CA ALA A 238 30.48 8.13 7.11
C ALA A 238 30.14 7.61 5.72
N THR A 239 30.09 8.48 4.75
CA THR A 239 29.84 8.12 3.34
C THR A 239 31.00 8.56 2.47
N LEU A 240 31.45 7.66 1.60
CA LEU A 240 32.43 8.02 0.59
C LEU A 240 31.74 8.79 -0.55
N SER A 241 32.28 9.94 -0.94
CA SER A 241 31.73 10.70 -2.07
C SER A 241 31.70 9.86 -3.35
N ALA A 242 30.65 10.02 -4.16
CA ALA A 242 30.54 9.30 -5.44
C ALA A 242 31.68 9.72 -6.39
N ASP A 243 31.95 11.02 -6.45
CA ASP A 243 32.97 11.62 -7.29
C ASP A 243 34.16 12.11 -6.46
N PRO A 244 35.37 12.21 -7.04
CA PRO A 244 36.51 12.83 -6.39
C PRO A 244 36.21 14.31 -6.07
N VAL A 245 36.48 14.71 -4.83
CA VAL A 245 36.22 16.08 -4.33
C VAL A 245 37.51 16.86 -4.13
N VAL A 246 38.60 16.16 -3.87
CA VAL A 246 39.91 16.77 -3.57
C VAL A 246 40.95 16.26 -4.55
N VAL A 247 41.77 17.15 -5.07
CA VAL A 247 42.88 16.81 -5.98
C VAL A 247 44.20 17.14 -5.31
N PHE A 248 45.05 16.15 -5.11
CA PHE A 248 46.43 16.30 -4.67
C PHE A 248 47.39 16.01 -5.83
N GLY A 249 47.98 17.02 -6.40
CA GLY A 249 48.75 16.90 -7.61
C GLY A 249 47.91 16.44 -8.79
N THR A 250 48.19 15.24 -9.31
CA THR A 250 47.42 14.59 -10.40
C THR A 250 46.39 13.58 -9.89
N ASN A 251 46.36 13.33 -8.58
CA ASN A 251 45.48 12.33 -7.98
C ASN A 251 44.18 12.96 -7.46
N ALA A 252 43.09 12.57 -8.07
CA ALA A 252 41.75 12.91 -7.62
C ALA A 252 41.30 11.90 -6.57
N LEU A 253 41.02 12.37 -5.33
CA LEU A 253 40.64 11.56 -4.19
C LEU A 253 39.17 11.78 -3.82
N LYS A 254 38.50 10.70 -3.43
CA LYS A 254 37.15 10.76 -2.88
C LYS A 254 37.21 11.22 -1.41
N ASP A 255 36.30 12.08 -1.03
CA ASP A 255 36.17 12.55 0.36
C ASP A 255 35.27 11.61 1.17
N ILE A 256 35.52 11.57 2.48
CA ILE A 256 34.66 10.91 3.45
C ILE A 256 33.79 11.95 4.12
N GLY A 257 32.57 12.09 3.63
CA GLY A 257 31.54 12.92 4.26
C GLY A 257 31.07 12.28 5.57
N MET A 258 31.23 13.01 6.69
CA MET A 258 30.69 12.61 8.00
C MET A 258 29.36 13.31 8.22
N SER A 259 28.32 12.57 8.52
CA SER A 259 27.06 13.14 9.03
C SER A 259 26.88 12.79 10.51
N GLY A 260 26.44 13.78 11.29
CA GLY A 260 26.08 13.60 12.69
C GLY A 260 24.83 12.71 12.84
N PRO A 261 24.48 12.34 14.08
CA PRO A 261 23.28 11.54 14.33
C PRO A 261 22.03 12.31 13.92
N ILE A 262 21.24 11.73 13.02
CA ILE A 262 20.05 12.36 12.47
C ILE A 262 18.94 12.49 13.51
N CYS A 263 18.83 11.51 14.43
CA CYS A 263 17.87 11.53 15.54
C CYS A 263 18.43 10.76 16.75
N PRO A 264 19.25 11.38 17.62
CA PRO A 264 19.92 10.68 18.73
C PRO A 264 18.96 10.17 19.80
N ASP A 265 17.81 10.80 20.01
CA ASP A 265 16.79 10.44 21.01
C ASP A 265 15.56 9.76 20.37
N LEU A 266 15.83 8.89 19.41
CA LEU A 266 14.79 8.16 18.68
C LEU A 266 13.98 7.25 19.60
N LYS A 267 12.65 7.26 19.47
CA LYS A 267 11.68 6.54 20.31
C LYS A 267 10.71 5.74 19.47
N TRP A 268 10.10 4.74 20.10
CA TRP A 268 8.96 4.03 19.53
C TRP A 268 7.86 5.00 19.09
N GLN A 269 7.37 4.84 17.88
CA GLN A 269 6.09 5.41 17.48
C GLN A 269 4.99 4.63 18.21
N LEU A 270 4.03 5.34 18.81
CA LEU A 270 2.96 4.73 19.60
C LEU A 270 1.61 4.96 18.95
N THR A 271 0.78 3.90 18.94
CA THR A 271 -0.62 3.99 18.52
C THR A 271 -1.51 3.49 19.65
N ASP A 272 -2.32 4.38 20.21
CA ASP A 272 -3.37 4.06 21.18
C ASP A 272 -4.66 3.79 20.40
N THR A 273 -5.28 2.63 20.63
CA THR A 273 -6.50 2.17 19.94
C THR A 273 -7.61 1.98 20.96
N TYR A 274 -8.78 2.50 20.65
CA TYR A 274 -10.03 2.33 21.39
C TYR A 274 -11.05 1.71 20.43
N ASN A 275 -11.72 0.65 20.85
CA ASN A 275 -12.73 -0.02 20.06
C ASN A 275 -13.92 -0.40 20.93
N ILE A 276 -15.13 -0.21 20.38
CA ILE A 276 -16.39 -0.72 20.94
C ILE A 276 -17.07 -1.50 19.82
N GLY A 277 -17.47 -2.75 20.13
CA GLY A 277 -18.11 -3.63 19.16
C GLY A 277 -19.38 -4.28 19.69
N VAL A 278 -20.28 -4.58 18.79
CA VAL A 278 -21.51 -5.35 19.02
C VAL A 278 -21.57 -6.48 18.02
N GLU A 279 -21.79 -7.69 18.51
CA GLU A 279 -22.00 -8.90 17.71
C GLU A 279 -23.37 -9.46 18.05
N SER A 280 -24.22 -9.67 17.06
CA SER A 280 -25.53 -10.29 17.29
C SER A 280 -25.93 -11.28 16.20
N ASN A 281 -26.68 -12.31 16.61
CA ASN A 281 -27.38 -13.22 15.73
C ASN A 281 -28.83 -13.33 16.21
N MET A 282 -29.76 -13.33 15.26
CA MET A 282 -31.19 -13.23 15.52
C MET A 282 -31.95 -14.26 14.67
N TRP A 283 -33.11 -14.70 15.22
CA TRP A 283 -34.07 -15.60 14.55
C TRP A 283 -33.42 -16.91 14.07
N ASN A 284 -32.75 -17.62 15.00
CA ASN A 284 -32.02 -18.86 14.71
C ASN A 284 -30.96 -18.69 13.62
N GLY A 285 -30.23 -17.56 13.71
CA GLY A 285 -29.16 -17.22 12.80
C GLY A 285 -29.62 -16.69 11.44
N LEU A 286 -30.91 -16.36 11.27
CA LEU A 286 -31.43 -15.77 10.03
C LEU A 286 -30.74 -14.43 9.71
N LEU A 287 -30.50 -13.61 10.73
CA LEU A 287 -29.84 -12.30 10.60
C LEU A 287 -28.69 -12.21 11.59
N GLY A 288 -27.51 -11.83 11.07
CA GLY A 288 -26.32 -11.51 11.86
C GLY A 288 -25.90 -10.05 11.64
N LEU A 289 -25.46 -9.40 12.72
CA LEU A 289 -24.92 -8.04 12.74
C LEU A 289 -23.60 -8.05 13.51
N GLU A 290 -22.56 -7.48 12.89
CA GLU A 290 -21.30 -7.11 13.55
C GLU A 290 -21.06 -5.63 13.28
N LEU A 291 -20.89 -4.85 14.34
CA LEU A 291 -20.60 -3.41 14.26
C LEU A 291 -19.44 -3.09 15.20
N ASP A 292 -18.40 -2.51 14.65
CA ASP A 292 -17.27 -1.97 15.37
C ASP A 292 -17.13 -0.47 15.14
N VAL A 293 -16.86 0.26 16.20
CA VAL A 293 -16.51 1.69 16.13
C VAL A 293 -15.15 1.86 16.79
N PHE A 294 -14.23 2.47 16.09
CA PHE A 294 -12.86 2.62 16.57
C PHE A 294 -12.33 4.05 16.49
N TYR A 295 -11.41 4.34 17.37
CA TYR A 295 -10.57 5.53 17.35
C TYR A 295 -9.13 5.12 17.63
N MET A 296 -8.21 5.52 16.74
CA MET A 296 -6.78 5.25 16.84
C MET A 296 -6.04 6.58 16.86
N LYS A 297 -5.12 6.76 17.80
CA LYS A 297 -4.25 7.94 17.87
C LYS A 297 -2.81 7.52 17.82
N THR A 298 -2.13 7.91 16.75
CA THR A 298 -0.69 7.70 16.59
C THR A 298 0.05 8.95 17.04
N THR A 299 1.10 8.75 17.83
CA THR A 299 1.97 9.77 18.37
C THR A 299 3.43 9.40 18.16
N ARG A 300 4.32 10.37 18.25
CA ARG A 300 5.77 10.19 18.04
C ARG A 300 6.10 9.70 16.61
N SER A 301 5.29 10.06 15.61
CA SER A 301 5.65 9.84 14.22
C SER A 301 6.94 10.61 13.92
N LEU A 302 7.79 10.01 13.10
CA LEU A 302 9.05 10.62 12.72
C LEU A 302 8.79 11.75 11.72
N GLU A 303 9.27 12.95 12.02
CA GLU A 303 9.09 14.15 11.21
C GLU A 303 10.42 14.73 10.77
N GLY A 304 10.52 15.09 9.50
CA GLY A 304 11.69 15.78 8.95
C GLY A 304 11.82 17.21 9.49
N GLN A 305 13.05 17.63 9.68
CA GLN A 305 13.43 18.99 10.14
C GLN A 305 14.11 19.81 9.05
N SER A 306 14.05 19.37 7.80
CA SER A 306 14.64 20.11 6.66
C SER A 306 14.02 21.51 6.57
N GLY A 307 14.88 22.53 6.39
CA GLY A 307 14.45 23.93 6.34
C GLY A 307 14.30 24.64 7.70
N LYS A 308 14.39 23.91 8.83
CA LYS A 308 14.30 24.56 10.16
C LYS A 308 15.63 25.10 10.69
N PHE A 309 16.72 24.61 10.15
CA PHE A 309 18.06 25.06 10.53
C PHE A 309 18.69 25.83 9.37
N PRO A 310 19.44 26.93 9.67
CA PRO A 310 20.17 27.64 8.63
C PRO A 310 21.13 26.70 7.89
N PRO A 311 21.27 26.82 6.56
CA PRO A 311 22.20 25.99 5.79
C PRO A 311 23.65 26.08 6.27
N SER A 312 24.02 27.18 6.95
CA SER A 312 25.34 27.39 7.54
C SER A 312 25.69 26.40 8.66
N LEU A 313 24.71 25.73 9.23
CA LEU A 313 24.92 24.73 10.29
C LEU A 313 25.24 23.32 9.74
N GLY A 314 25.14 23.14 8.43
CA GLY A 314 25.48 21.89 7.77
C GLY A 314 24.56 20.71 8.14
N SER A 315 25.05 19.48 7.94
CA SER A 315 24.30 18.23 8.18
C SER A 315 24.45 17.65 9.59
N TYR A 316 24.98 18.42 10.53
CA TYR A 316 25.22 17.96 11.91
C TYR A 316 24.00 18.03 12.84
N PHE A 317 22.89 18.55 12.37
CA PHE A 317 21.67 18.72 13.16
C PHE A 317 20.71 17.53 12.98
N PRO A 318 19.87 17.26 14.00
CA PRO A 318 18.86 16.23 13.89
C PRO A 318 17.96 16.48 12.67
N GLY A 319 18.09 15.65 11.65
CA GLY A 319 17.27 15.74 10.45
C GLY A 319 15.83 15.30 10.69
N TYR A 320 15.60 14.54 11.79
CA TYR A 320 14.32 13.97 12.17
C TYR A 320 14.08 14.01 13.67
N ILE A 321 12.83 14.14 14.08
CA ILE A 321 12.37 14.07 15.48
C ILE A 321 11.07 13.25 15.59
N ASN A 322 10.84 12.64 16.76
CA ASN A 322 9.57 11.99 17.11
C ASN A 322 8.54 13.03 17.55
N TYR A 323 7.95 13.75 16.60
CA TYR A 323 7.08 14.90 16.86
C TYR A 323 5.65 14.71 16.36
N GLY A 324 5.47 14.08 15.19
CA GLY A 324 4.21 13.96 14.50
C GLY A 324 3.12 13.22 15.29
N SER A 325 1.87 13.58 15.03
CA SER A 325 0.71 12.89 15.57
C SER A 325 -0.45 12.95 14.59
N HIS A 326 -1.19 11.86 14.47
CA HIS A 326 -2.41 11.78 13.68
C HIS A 326 -3.41 10.85 14.35
N ASP A 327 -4.68 11.02 14.04
CA ASP A 327 -5.71 10.06 14.39
C ASP A 327 -6.29 9.35 13.15
N ASN A 328 -6.95 8.24 13.41
CA ASN A 328 -7.80 7.54 12.47
C ASN A 328 -9.05 7.06 13.22
N ARG A 329 -10.23 7.34 12.68
CA ARG A 329 -11.52 7.01 13.29
C ARG A 329 -12.45 6.45 12.24
N GLY A 330 -13.27 5.51 12.65
CA GLY A 330 -14.16 4.87 11.71
C GLY A 330 -15.10 3.87 12.34
N PHE A 331 -15.82 3.19 11.47
CA PHE A 331 -16.65 2.05 11.83
C PHE A 331 -16.54 0.95 10.78
N GLU A 332 -16.82 -0.27 11.21
CA GLU A 332 -16.92 -1.46 10.38
C GLU A 332 -18.25 -2.13 10.65
N LEU A 333 -18.99 -2.43 9.59
CA LEU A 333 -20.31 -3.05 9.65
C LEU A 333 -20.31 -4.31 8.79
N VAL A 334 -20.76 -5.42 9.35
CA VAL A 334 -21.06 -6.65 8.62
C VAL A 334 -22.50 -7.04 8.89
N LEU A 335 -23.25 -7.24 7.82
CA LEU A 335 -24.61 -7.79 7.87
C LEU A 335 -24.61 -9.12 7.14
N THR A 336 -25.17 -10.14 7.80
CA THR A 336 -25.34 -11.47 7.22
C THR A 336 -26.79 -11.87 7.28
N HIS A 337 -27.30 -12.39 6.18
CA HIS A 337 -28.64 -12.96 6.14
C HIS A 337 -28.57 -14.29 5.43
N HIS A 338 -29.06 -15.34 6.04
CA HIS A 338 -29.19 -16.64 5.39
C HIS A 338 -30.55 -17.25 5.72
N ASN A 339 -31.14 -17.86 4.72
CA ASN A 339 -32.42 -18.51 4.89
C ASN A 339 -32.56 -19.72 3.93
N LYS A 340 -33.41 -20.64 4.34
CA LYS A 340 -33.79 -21.80 3.55
C LYS A 340 -35.31 -21.84 3.38
N ILE A 341 -35.75 -21.70 2.14
CA ILE A 341 -37.16 -21.75 1.76
C ILE A 341 -37.36 -23.05 0.94
N ARG A 342 -37.85 -24.12 1.58
CA ARG A 342 -37.96 -25.47 0.98
C ARG A 342 -36.59 -25.95 0.46
N ASP A 343 -36.47 -26.11 -0.86
CA ASP A 343 -35.24 -26.56 -1.53
C ASP A 343 -34.29 -25.43 -1.91
N PHE A 344 -34.72 -24.17 -1.72
CA PHE A 344 -33.92 -22.97 -2.05
C PHE A 344 -33.20 -22.47 -0.80
N ASN A 345 -31.90 -22.52 -0.82
CA ASN A 345 -31.01 -22.01 0.23
C ASN A 345 -30.27 -20.77 -0.32
N TYR A 346 -30.25 -19.68 0.44
CA TYR A 346 -29.52 -18.48 0.00
C TYR A 346 -28.86 -17.79 1.18
N HIS A 347 -27.80 -17.06 0.86
CA HIS A 347 -27.11 -16.19 1.80
C HIS A 347 -26.73 -14.86 1.16
N VAL A 348 -26.79 -13.81 1.96
CA VAL A 348 -26.36 -12.47 1.63
C VAL A 348 -25.41 -11.99 2.73
N ARG A 349 -24.23 -11.53 2.37
CA ARG A 349 -23.29 -10.91 3.29
C ARG A 349 -22.83 -9.58 2.73
N GLY A 350 -23.20 -8.49 3.40
CA GLY A 350 -22.72 -7.15 3.13
C GLY A 350 -21.68 -6.72 4.17
N ASN A 351 -20.63 -6.06 3.72
CA ASN A 351 -19.68 -5.40 4.61
C ASN A 351 -19.43 -3.97 4.15
N LEU A 352 -19.26 -3.08 5.11
CA LEU A 352 -18.97 -1.66 4.92
C LEU A 352 -17.95 -1.23 5.96
N SER A 353 -16.84 -0.66 5.51
CA SER A 353 -15.84 -0.02 6.36
C SER A 353 -15.71 1.44 5.95
N TRP A 354 -15.75 2.33 6.92
CA TRP A 354 -15.45 3.73 6.73
C TRP A 354 -14.41 4.17 7.74
N ALA A 355 -13.35 4.83 7.26
CA ALA A 355 -12.29 5.33 8.10
C ALA A 355 -11.76 6.68 7.57
N ARG A 356 -11.58 7.63 8.47
CA ARG A 356 -10.99 8.94 8.15
C ARG A 356 -9.88 9.28 9.11
N ASN A 357 -8.74 9.64 8.54
CA ASN A 357 -7.60 10.12 9.31
C ASN A 357 -7.59 11.65 9.42
N LYS A 358 -6.84 12.16 10.41
CA LYS A 358 -6.59 13.59 10.59
C LYS A 358 -5.19 13.80 11.17
N ILE A 359 -4.44 14.70 10.58
CA ILE A 359 -3.16 15.16 11.11
C ILE A 359 -3.44 16.06 12.31
N LEU A 360 -2.96 15.67 13.48
CA LEU A 360 -3.13 16.43 14.71
C LEU A 360 -1.93 17.34 14.96
N LYS A 361 -0.73 16.88 14.56
CA LYS A 361 0.52 17.58 14.78
C LYS A 361 1.55 17.16 13.73
N VAL A 362 2.16 18.13 13.09
CA VAL A 362 3.22 17.95 12.09
C VAL A 362 4.15 19.14 12.12
N THR A 363 5.37 18.97 11.64
CA THR A 363 6.33 20.05 11.50
C THR A 363 5.91 20.95 10.32
N GLU A 364 5.54 22.20 10.59
CA GLU A 364 5.15 23.21 9.58
C GLU A 364 6.00 24.47 9.74
N ASP A 365 6.27 25.15 8.63
CA ASP A 365 6.92 26.44 8.66
C ASP A 365 5.95 27.52 9.12
N ALA A 366 6.45 28.50 9.87
CA ALA A 366 5.61 29.55 10.47
C ALA A 366 4.84 30.37 9.42
N ASN A 367 5.39 30.52 8.22
CA ASN A 367 4.86 31.34 7.15
C ASN A 367 3.91 30.59 6.19
N VAL A 368 3.63 29.30 6.45
CA VAL A 368 2.69 28.53 5.61
C VAL A 368 1.29 29.11 5.75
N PRO A 369 0.62 29.51 4.65
CA PRO A 369 -0.75 29.99 4.66
C PRO A 369 -1.70 28.96 5.31
N ILE A 370 -2.74 29.44 6.01
CA ILE A 370 -3.66 28.57 6.77
C ILE A 370 -4.27 27.49 5.89
N TYR A 371 -4.66 27.81 4.66
CA TYR A 371 -5.28 26.87 3.72
C TYR A 371 -4.31 25.77 3.24
N LYS A 372 -2.99 26.00 3.30
CA LYS A 372 -1.96 25.01 2.94
C LYS A 372 -1.55 24.13 4.12
N ARG A 373 -1.84 24.52 5.36
CA ARG A 373 -1.44 23.77 6.54
C ARG A 373 -1.96 22.33 6.49
N ALA A 374 -1.09 21.39 6.81
CA ALA A 374 -1.44 19.98 6.91
C ALA A 374 -2.15 19.67 8.23
N THR A 375 -1.82 20.39 9.32
CA THR A 375 -2.46 20.23 10.63
C THR A 375 -3.98 20.45 10.53
N GLY A 376 -4.74 19.51 11.03
CA GLY A 376 -6.20 19.52 10.98
C GLY A 376 -6.82 18.89 9.72
N GLN A 377 -6.01 18.47 8.76
CA GLN A 377 -6.43 17.90 7.48
C GLN A 377 -6.17 16.39 7.42
N SER A 378 -6.79 15.71 6.45
CA SER A 378 -6.49 14.32 6.13
C SER A 378 -5.10 14.18 5.50
N MET A 379 -4.41 13.08 5.82
CA MET A 379 -3.14 12.74 5.19
C MET A 379 -3.36 12.38 3.71
N GLY A 380 -2.40 12.78 2.87
CA GLY A 380 -2.40 12.44 1.45
C GLY A 380 -3.42 13.18 0.60
N ARG A 381 -4.09 14.22 1.14
CA ARG A 381 -4.94 15.08 0.34
C ARG A 381 -4.16 15.71 -0.81
N TYR A 382 -4.81 15.90 -1.94
CA TYR A 382 -4.17 16.56 -3.06
C TYR A 382 -4.11 18.08 -2.83
N LEU A 383 -2.88 18.62 -2.93
CA LEU A 383 -2.60 20.06 -2.99
C LEU A 383 -2.20 20.41 -4.41
N GLY A 384 -2.83 21.40 -5.01
CA GLY A 384 -2.57 21.81 -6.38
C GLY A 384 -3.30 23.09 -6.74
N PHE A 385 -3.29 23.41 -8.02
CA PHE A 385 -3.94 24.61 -8.54
C PHE A 385 -5.42 24.37 -8.82
N VAL A 386 -6.26 25.39 -8.65
CA VAL A 386 -7.66 25.35 -9.06
C VAL A 386 -7.74 25.69 -10.55
N ALA A 387 -8.33 24.80 -11.34
CA ALA A 387 -8.62 25.05 -12.75
C ALA A 387 -9.99 25.71 -12.90
N GLU A 388 -10.07 26.80 -13.67
CA GLU A 388 -11.30 27.50 -14.01
C GLU A 388 -11.88 27.12 -15.37
N GLY A 389 -11.10 26.40 -16.19
CA GLY A 389 -11.47 26.00 -17.53
C GLY A 389 -10.27 25.95 -18.46
N LEU A 390 -10.53 26.12 -19.75
CA LEU A 390 -9.51 26.24 -20.80
C LEU A 390 -9.57 27.64 -21.39
N PHE A 391 -8.41 28.24 -21.62
CA PHE A 391 -8.31 29.52 -22.32
C PHE A 391 -8.95 29.41 -23.72
N GLN A 392 -9.79 30.38 -24.08
CA GLN A 392 -10.50 30.38 -25.35
C GLN A 392 -9.86 31.29 -26.39
N SER A 393 -9.14 32.32 -25.97
CA SER A 393 -8.52 33.31 -26.88
C SER A 393 -7.23 33.90 -26.32
N GLU A 394 -6.42 34.50 -27.18
CA GLU A 394 -5.23 35.25 -26.79
C GLU A 394 -5.59 36.52 -25.96
N GLU A 395 -6.75 37.13 -26.21
CA GLU A 395 -7.24 38.26 -25.45
C GLU A 395 -7.55 37.85 -23.99
N GLU A 396 -8.15 36.69 -23.78
CA GLU A 396 -8.39 36.15 -22.44
C GLU A 396 -7.07 35.93 -21.70
N ILE A 397 -6.07 35.35 -22.38
CA ILE A 397 -4.73 35.13 -21.81
C ILE A 397 -4.10 36.44 -21.37
N ALA A 398 -4.16 37.49 -22.22
CA ALA A 398 -3.56 38.80 -21.93
C ALA A 398 -4.17 39.49 -20.69
N HIS A 399 -5.42 39.17 -20.34
CA HIS A 399 -6.14 39.74 -19.19
C HIS A 399 -6.24 38.80 -17.97
N SER A 400 -5.58 37.65 -18.01
CA SER A 400 -5.61 36.67 -16.93
C SER A 400 -4.29 36.59 -16.17
N ALA A 401 -4.33 36.22 -14.92
CA ALA A 401 -3.15 35.84 -14.17
C ALA A 401 -2.51 34.59 -14.80
N LEU A 402 -1.21 34.62 -14.99
CA LEU A 402 -0.46 33.52 -15.57
C LEU A 402 0.54 32.95 -14.55
N PHE A 403 0.93 31.71 -14.77
CA PHE A 403 1.96 31.06 -13.96
C PHE A 403 3.30 31.82 -14.09
N GLU A 404 3.94 32.10 -12.96
CA GLU A 404 5.19 32.89 -12.94
C GLU A 404 6.27 32.24 -13.82
N GLY A 405 6.86 33.04 -14.72
CA GLY A 405 7.82 32.55 -15.71
C GLY A 405 7.20 31.87 -16.95
N SER A 406 5.87 31.87 -17.07
CA SER A 406 5.17 31.35 -18.24
C SER A 406 5.43 32.20 -19.49
N THR A 407 5.84 31.58 -20.58
CA THR A 407 6.15 32.26 -21.85
C THR A 407 5.44 31.66 -23.06
N ASN A 408 4.70 30.53 -22.88
CA ASN A 408 4.15 29.75 -23.99
C ASN A 408 2.70 29.33 -23.77
N THR A 409 1.95 30.11 -22.98
CA THR A 409 0.51 29.86 -22.77
C THR A 409 -0.27 30.22 -24.06
N LYS A 410 -1.16 29.33 -24.48
CA LYS A 410 -1.98 29.49 -25.71
C LYS A 410 -3.43 29.11 -25.44
N PRO A 411 -4.37 29.52 -26.31
CA PRO A 411 -5.74 29.02 -26.25
C PRO A 411 -5.80 27.50 -26.22
N GLY A 412 -6.64 26.95 -25.34
CA GLY A 412 -6.76 25.53 -25.05
C GLY A 412 -5.85 25.00 -23.94
N ASP A 413 -4.97 25.83 -23.37
CA ASP A 413 -4.27 25.50 -22.11
C ASP A 413 -5.20 25.70 -20.91
N ILE A 414 -4.89 25.01 -19.79
CA ILE A 414 -5.71 25.09 -18.57
C ILE A 414 -5.54 26.48 -17.95
N LYS A 415 -6.64 27.17 -17.72
CA LYS A 415 -6.71 28.42 -16.99
C LYS A 415 -6.71 28.12 -15.50
N LEU A 416 -5.71 28.59 -14.79
CA LEU A 416 -5.57 28.43 -13.35
C LEU A 416 -6.06 29.67 -12.61
N LYS A 417 -6.59 29.47 -11.41
CA LYS A 417 -7.10 30.52 -10.55
C LYS A 417 -5.99 31.16 -9.73
N ASP A 418 -5.93 32.47 -9.74
CA ASP A 418 -5.17 33.28 -8.81
C ASP A 418 -5.92 33.31 -7.46
N ILE A 419 -5.34 32.67 -6.44
CA ILE A 419 -6.01 32.47 -5.14
C ILE A 419 -5.88 33.70 -4.25
N ASN A 420 -4.72 34.38 -4.30
CA ASN A 420 -4.44 35.54 -3.47
C ASN A 420 -4.77 36.89 -4.15
N GLY A 421 -5.01 36.91 -5.46
CA GLY A 421 -5.41 38.07 -6.23
C GLY A 421 -4.24 39.02 -6.55
N ASP A 422 -2.99 38.52 -6.58
CA ASP A 422 -1.82 39.35 -6.83
C ASP A 422 -1.46 39.51 -8.32
N GLY A 423 -2.24 38.89 -9.22
CA GLY A 423 -2.07 38.93 -10.67
C GLY A 423 -1.08 37.91 -11.21
N LYS A 424 -0.57 37.00 -10.39
CA LYS A 424 0.34 35.92 -10.77
C LYS A 424 -0.08 34.61 -10.15
N ILE A 425 0.37 33.50 -10.72
CA ILE A 425 0.15 32.15 -10.16
C ILE A 425 1.51 31.57 -9.78
N THR A 426 1.66 31.18 -8.51
CA THR A 426 2.92 30.68 -7.95
C THR A 426 2.70 29.38 -7.16
N TRP A 427 3.77 28.57 -7.06
CA TRP A 427 3.74 27.35 -6.23
C TRP A 427 3.50 27.65 -4.74
N ASP A 428 4.00 28.78 -4.26
CA ASP A 428 3.97 29.10 -2.85
C ASP A 428 2.65 29.67 -2.38
N GLN A 429 1.92 30.38 -3.24
CA GLN A 429 0.75 31.13 -2.82
C GLN A 429 -0.58 30.59 -3.35
N ASP A 430 -0.59 29.91 -4.52
CA ASP A 430 -1.83 29.56 -5.21
C ASP A 430 -2.21 28.07 -5.13
N MET A 431 -1.37 27.24 -4.52
CA MET A 431 -1.72 25.85 -4.27
C MET A 431 -2.66 25.73 -3.07
N VAL A 432 -3.80 25.09 -3.28
CA VAL A 432 -4.83 24.84 -2.26
C VAL A 432 -5.22 23.35 -2.25
N PRO A 433 -5.97 22.86 -1.25
CA PRO A 433 -6.58 21.55 -1.32
C PRO A 433 -7.55 21.45 -2.50
N ILE A 434 -7.27 20.54 -3.44
CA ILE A 434 -8.07 20.35 -4.65
C ILE A 434 -8.74 18.97 -4.73
N GLY A 435 -8.45 18.08 -3.79
CA GLY A 435 -9.02 16.74 -3.77
C GLY A 435 -8.72 15.99 -2.48
N ARG A 436 -9.37 14.83 -2.35
CA ARG A 436 -9.15 13.86 -1.28
C ARG A 436 -7.86 13.10 -1.52
N SER A 437 -7.51 12.21 -0.59
CA SER A 437 -6.44 11.22 -0.78
C SER A 437 -6.81 10.21 -1.87
N SER A 438 -5.79 9.59 -2.48
CA SER A 438 -5.96 8.41 -3.34
C SER A 438 -6.34 7.13 -2.56
N ILE A 439 -6.31 7.18 -1.23
CA ILE A 439 -6.72 6.07 -0.37
C ILE A 439 -8.22 6.22 -0.07
N PRO A 440 -9.06 5.23 -0.42
CA PRO A 440 -10.48 5.28 -0.13
C PRO A 440 -10.77 5.40 1.36
N GLU A 441 -11.66 6.32 1.75
CA GLU A 441 -12.19 6.38 3.11
C GLU A 441 -13.31 5.35 3.34
N MET A 442 -13.97 4.91 2.29
CA MET A 442 -15.06 3.93 2.33
C MET A 442 -14.76 2.76 1.40
N VAL A 443 -14.85 1.54 1.95
CA VAL A 443 -14.74 0.28 1.20
C VAL A 443 -15.94 -0.59 1.56
N PHE A 444 -16.56 -1.19 0.55
CA PHE A 444 -17.73 -2.04 0.75
C PHE A 444 -17.70 -3.27 -0.16
N GLY A 445 -18.36 -4.33 0.32
CA GLY A 445 -18.49 -5.57 -0.41
C GLY A 445 -19.86 -6.20 -0.21
N LEU A 446 -20.33 -6.93 -1.22
CA LEU A 446 -21.58 -7.68 -1.17
C LEU A 446 -21.33 -9.07 -1.76
N ASN A 447 -21.55 -10.07 -0.94
CA ASN A 447 -21.48 -11.48 -1.33
C ASN A 447 -22.90 -12.05 -1.34
N LEU A 448 -23.29 -12.64 -2.46
CA LEU A 448 -24.57 -13.30 -2.65
C LEU A 448 -24.32 -14.75 -3.05
N GLY A 449 -25.06 -15.67 -2.46
CA GLY A 449 -25.03 -17.08 -2.84
C GLY A 449 -26.40 -17.71 -2.75
N ALA A 450 -26.66 -18.67 -3.64
CA ALA A 450 -27.90 -19.43 -3.65
C ALA A 450 -27.67 -20.85 -4.14
N GLU A 451 -28.44 -21.78 -3.59
CA GLU A 451 -28.43 -23.19 -3.98
C GLU A 451 -29.87 -23.66 -4.20
N TRP A 452 -30.09 -24.36 -5.31
CA TRP A 452 -31.40 -24.92 -5.62
C TRP A 452 -31.32 -26.16 -6.52
N LYS A 453 -31.78 -27.28 -6.02
CA LYS A 453 -31.89 -28.57 -6.78
C LYS A 453 -30.65 -28.91 -7.62
N GLY A 454 -29.48 -28.78 -7.00
CA GLY A 454 -28.20 -29.08 -7.66
C GLY A 454 -27.55 -27.89 -8.36
N PHE A 455 -28.25 -26.80 -8.60
CA PHE A 455 -27.64 -25.53 -9.00
C PHE A 455 -27.06 -24.81 -7.80
N ASP A 456 -25.89 -24.21 -7.98
CA ASP A 456 -25.28 -23.29 -7.06
C ASP A 456 -24.88 -22.01 -7.80
N PHE A 457 -25.15 -20.88 -7.19
CA PHE A 457 -24.83 -19.56 -7.68
C PHE A 457 -24.07 -18.78 -6.63
N SER A 458 -23.02 -18.10 -7.01
CA SER A 458 -22.32 -17.13 -6.15
C SER A 458 -21.89 -15.91 -6.94
N MET A 459 -21.91 -14.76 -6.25
CA MET A 459 -21.46 -13.51 -6.84
C MET A 459 -20.87 -12.61 -5.75
N PHE A 460 -19.75 -11.95 -6.10
CA PHE A 460 -19.08 -11.02 -5.20
C PHE A 460 -18.88 -9.67 -5.88
N TRP A 461 -19.40 -8.65 -5.22
CA TRP A 461 -19.21 -7.24 -5.56
C TRP A 461 -18.26 -6.58 -4.58
N GLN A 462 -17.40 -5.72 -5.09
CA GLN A 462 -16.51 -4.88 -4.31
C GLN A 462 -16.58 -3.46 -4.83
N GLY A 463 -16.56 -2.49 -3.92
CA GLY A 463 -16.52 -1.09 -4.26
C GLY A 463 -15.71 -0.29 -3.27
N ALA A 464 -15.29 0.88 -3.72
CA ALA A 464 -14.64 1.89 -2.89
C ALA A 464 -15.17 3.27 -3.25
N ALA A 465 -15.21 4.17 -2.27
CA ALA A 465 -15.72 5.53 -2.45
C ALA A 465 -14.98 6.51 -1.55
N MET A 466 -15.24 7.80 -1.74
CA MET A 466 -14.66 8.88 -0.95
C MET A 466 -13.13 8.97 -1.11
N PHE A 467 -12.64 8.83 -2.34
CA PHE A 467 -11.25 9.04 -2.72
C PHE A 467 -11.19 9.66 -4.12
N ASP A 468 -10.07 10.28 -4.43
CA ASP A 468 -9.87 10.90 -5.73
C ASP A 468 -8.65 10.29 -6.42
N VAL A 469 -8.67 10.32 -7.75
CA VAL A 469 -7.62 9.83 -8.62
C VAL A 469 -6.96 11.00 -9.33
N ASN A 470 -5.65 11.05 -9.31
CA ASN A 470 -4.87 12.02 -10.05
C ASN A 470 -4.55 11.48 -11.45
N LEU A 471 -5.04 12.12 -12.48
CA LEU A 471 -4.75 11.80 -13.88
C LEU A 471 -3.57 12.61 -14.44
N CYS A 472 -3.06 13.61 -13.71
CA CYS A 472 -1.87 14.36 -14.10
C CYS A 472 -0.62 13.47 -14.02
N GLY A 473 0.17 13.43 -15.07
CA GLY A 473 1.38 12.62 -15.12
C GLY A 473 1.17 11.11 -15.28
N ILE A 474 -0.05 10.62 -15.41
CA ILE A 474 -0.32 9.19 -15.65
C ILE A 474 0.41 8.66 -16.88
N TYR A 475 0.61 9.51 -17.87
CA TYR A 475 1.38 9.22 -19.08
C TYR A 475 2.60 10.14 -19.19
N ASP A 476 3.30 10.32 -18.09
CA ASP A 476 4.50 11.16 -18.01
C ASP A 476 5.61 10.54 -18.86
N SER A 477 6.19 11.37 -19.76
CA SER A 477 7.35 11.00 -20.57
C SER A 477 8.68 11.08 -19.81
N GLY A 478 8.63 11.32 -18.50
CA GLY A 478 9.79 11.52 -17.62
C GLY A 478 10.21 12.98 -17.47
N ILE A 479 9.55 13.90 -18.15
CA ILE A 479 9.68 15.34 -17.99
C ILE A 479 8.42 15.85 -17.32
N ARG A 480 8.53 16.48 -16.16
CA ARG A 480 7.41 16.86 -15.27
C ARG A 480 6.27 17.65 -15.96
N ASP A 481 6.60 18.44 -16.99
CA ASP A 481 5.65 19.27 -17.71
C ASP A 481 5.15 18.64 -19.02
N ASP A 482 5.68 17.46 -19.37
CA ASP A 482 5.32 16.73 -20.58
C ASP A 482 4.54 15.48 -20.22
N THR A 483 3.23 15.62 -20.12
CA THR A 483 2.36 14.48 -19.91
C THR A 483 1.82 13.98 -21.25
N PHE A 484 1.42 12.72 -21.26
CA PHE A 484 0.73 12.14 -22.42
C PHE A 484 -0.49 12.96 -22.86
N TYR A 485 -1.19 13.59 -21.92
CA TYR A 485 -2.34 14.44 -22.20
C TYR A 485 -1.97 15.83 -22.73
N THR A 486 -0.76 16.29 -22.50
CA THR A 486 -0.31 17.63 -22.91
C THR A 486 0.59 17.61 -24.14
N ARG A 487 1.41 16.59 -24.29
CA ARG A 487 2.34 16.41 -25.45
C ARG A 487 2.27 14.98 -26.01
N PRO A 488 1.10 14.52 -26.43
CA PRO A 488 0.92 13.13 -26.84
C PRO A 488 1.71 12.73 -28.08
N PHE A 489 2.07 13.68 -28.94
CA PHE A 489 2.83 13.44 -30.18
C PHE A 489 4.35 13.69 -30.03
N TYR A 490 4.81 14.02 -28.82
CA TYR A 490 6.22 14.26 -28.58
C TYR A 490 7.05 12.98 -28.77
N ALA A 491 8.21 13.11 -29.42
CA ALA A 491 9.12 12.01 -29.72
C ALA A 491 8.45 10.83 -30.47
N ASP A 492 7.62 11.14 -31.46
CA ASP A 492 6.89 10.17 -32.31
C ASP A 492 5.96 9.22 -31.53
N GLY A 493 5.48 9.66 -30.35
CA GLY A 493 4.56 8.89 -29.54
C GLY A 493 3.20 8.66 -30.21
N ASN A 494 2.57 7.53 -29.93
CA ASN A 494 1.20 7.26 -30.37
C ASN A 494 0.21 7.91 -29.41
N THR A 495 -0.79 8.58 -29.96
CA THR A 495 -1.86 9.22 -29.20
C THR A 495 -3.15 8.41 -29.34
N PRO A 496 -3.81 8.02 -28.23
CA PRO A 496 -5.12 7.42 -28.30
C PRO A 496 -6.14 8.34 -28.96
N TYR A 497 -6.99 7.75 -29.80
CA TYR A 497 -7.99 8.50 -30.57
C TYR A 497 -8.91 9.35 -29.69
N TYR A 498 -9.31 8.85 -28.50
CA TYR A 498 -10.17 9.60 -27.58
C TYR A 498 -9.56 10.92 -27.08
N LEU A 499 -8.22 11.00 -26.99
CA LEU A 499 -7.54 12.26 -26.65
C LEU A 499 -7.61 13.24 -27.81
N VAL A 500 -7.43 12.76 -29.02
CA VAL A 500 -7.52 13.61 -30.23
C VAL A 500 -8.93 14.15 -30.39
N GLU A 501 -9.94 13.28 -30.26
CA GLU A 501 -11.34 13.67 -30.37
C GLU A 501 -11.78 14.61 -29.26
N GLY A 502 -11.41 14.31 -28.00
CA GLY A 502 -11.79 15.05 -26.81
C GLY A 502 -10.93 16.26 -26.47
N SER A 503 -9.93 16.58 -27.30
CA SER A 503 -9.04 17.73 -27.07
C SER A 503 -9.66 19.07 -27.51
N TRP A 504 -9.18 20.15 -26.87
CA TRP A 504 -9.58 21.50 -27.23
C TRP A 504 -9.12 21.88 -28.65
N ARG A 505 -10.02 22.45 -29.40
CA ARG A 505 -9.82 23.07 -30.71
C ARG A 505 -10.82 24.23 -30.84
N PRO A 506 -10.63 25.19 -31.77
CA PRO A 506 -11.58 26.28 -31.96
C PRO A 506 -13.04 25.82 -32.25
N ASP A 507 -13.19 24.66 -32.85
CA ASP A 507 -14.47 24.02 -33.10
C ASP A 507 -14.99 23.12 -31.95
N ASN A 508 -14.16 22.92 -30.90
CA ASN A 508 -14.50 22.15 -29.69
C ASN A 508 -14.08 22.91 -28.42
N PRO A 509 -14.70 24.06 -28.11
CA PRO A 509 -14.27 24.92 -26.99
C PRO A 509 -14.54 24.31 -25.61
N ASN A 510 -15.52 23.39 -25.47
CA ASN A 510 -15.89 22.71 -24.23
C ASN A 510 -15.24 21.34 -24.10
N ALA A 511 -14.04 21.19 -24.59
CA ALA A 511 -13.30 19.95 -24.62
C ALA A 511 -13.01 19.36 -23.22
N LYS A 512 -12.94 18.04 -23.13
CA LYS A 512 -12.54 17.31 -21.91
C LYS A 512 -11.05 17.39 -21.63
N PHE A 513 -10.22 17.57 -22.66
CA PHE A 513 -8.77 17.62 -22.57
C PHE A 513 -8.23 18.95 -23.10
N PRO A 514 -7.12 19.45 -22.56
CA PRO A 514 -6.50 20.64 -23.10
C PRO A 514 -6.04 20.42 -24.55
N ARG A 515 -5.64 21.49 -25.24
CA ARG A 515 -5.11 21.40 -26.60
C ARG A 515 -3.96 20.39 -26.67
N LEU A 516 -3.84 19.68 -27.75
CA LEU A 516 -2.72 18.79 -28.04
C LEU A 516 -1.59 19.55 -28.78
N GLY A 517 -0.34 19.10 -28.63
CA GLY A 517 0.81 19.65 -29.32
C GLY A 517 2.09 18.91 -28.99
N ILE A 518 3.16 19.29 -29.72
CA ILE A 518 4.51 18.74 -29.56
C ILE A 518 5.42 19.61 -28.69
N GLU A 519 4.95 20.81 -28.36
CA GLU A 519 5.71 21.80 -27.59
C GLU A 519 5.44 21.63 -26.09
N ALA A 520 6.45 21.89 -25.23
CA ALA A 520 6.27 22.03 -23.80
C ALA A 520 5.23 23.13 -23.48
N ARG A 521 4.49 22.94 -22.39
CA ARG A 521 3.39 23.85 -22.02
C ARG A 521 3.51 24.31 -20.60
N ASP A 522 3.16 25.56 -20.42
CA ASP A 522 3.28 26.20 -19.13
C ASP A 522 2.22 25.71 -18.12
N ASN A 523 0.98 25.53 -18.55
CA ASN A 523 -0.14 25.26 -17.64
C ASN A 523 -0.72 23.85 -17.77
N GLY A 524 -0.62 23.20 -18.94
CA GLY A 524 -1.26 21.91 -19.20
C GLY A 524 -0.74 20.75 -18.32
N GLY A 525 0.56 20.79 -17.97
CA GLY A 525 1.22 19.81 -17.11
C GLY A 525 1.18 20.14 -15.62
N LYS A 526 0.66 21.29 -15.21
CA LYS A 526 0.59 21.64 -13.79
C LYS A 526 -0.50 20.84 -13.09
N PHE A 527 -0.16 20.31 -11.90
CA PHE A 527 -1.11 19.56 -11.11
C PHE A 527 -2.25 20.44 -10.61
N SER A 528 -3.43 20.23 -11.15
CA SER A 528 -4.61 21.04 -10.88
C SER A 528 -5.87 20.22 -10.70
N SER A 529 -6.94 20.86 -10.24
CA SER A 529 -8.27 20.23 -10.10
C SER A 529 -8.84 19.71 -11.42
N TRP A 530 -8.30 20.11 -12.57
CA TRP A 530 -8.65 19.55 -13.87
C TRP A 530 -8.40 18.04 -13.94
N TRP A 531 -7.29 17.60 -13.36
CA TRP A 531 -6.82 16.22 -13.41
C TRP A 531 -7.27 15.36 -12.22
N VAL A 532 -7.86 15.97 -11.19
CA VAL A 532 -8.38 15.25 -10.04
C VAL A 532 -9.81 14.82 -10.30
N LYS A 533 -10.06 13.52 -10.29
CA LYS A 533 -11.38 12.92 -10.56
C LYS A 533 -11.81 12.01 -9.42
N ASP A 534 -13.13 11.91 -9.20
CA ASP A 534 -13.70 10.96 -8.24
C ASP A 534 -13.36 9.52 -8.66
N GLY A 535 -12.72 8.79 -7.76
CA GLY A 535 -12.31 7.40 -7.96
C GLY A 535 -13.37 6.37 -7.59
N THR A 536 -14.56 6.79 -7.15
CA THR A 536 -15.64 5.88 -6.70
C THR A 536 -15.98 4.84 -7.76
N TYR A 537 -16.04 3.56 -7.33
CA TYR A 537 -16.41 2.46 -8.21
C TYR A 537 -17.16 1.34 -7.49
N LEU A 538 -17.87 0.54 -8.27
CA LEU A 538 -18.45 -0.74 -7.91
C LEU A 538 -18.09 -1.77 -8.99
N ARG A 539 -17.51 -2.91 -8.60
CA ARG A 539 -17.03 -3.96 -9.51
C ARG A 539 -17.61 -5.32 -9.17
N LEU A 540 -18.12 -6.03 -10.16
CA LEU A 540 -18.42 -7.45 -10.07
C LEU A 540 -17.10 -8.22 -10.18
N LYS A 541 -16.52 -8.56 -9.01
CA LYS A 541 -15.22 -9.24 -8.90
C LYS A 541 -15.27 -10.68 -9.33
N SER A 542 -16.35 -11.37 -8.96
CA SER A 542 -16.56 -12.76 -9.39
C SER A 542 -18.04 -13.08 -9.47
N VAL A 543 -18.38 -13.94 -10.41
CA VAL A 543 -19.67 -14.60 -10.50
C VAL A 543 -19.45 -16.04 -10.94
N GLN A 544 -20.16 -16.97 -10.33
CA GLN A 544 -20.09 -18.37 -10.67
C GLN A 544 -21.48 -18.99 -10.66
N LEU A 545 -21.75 -19.84 -11.64
CA LEU A 545 -22.92 -20.70 -11.72
C LEU A 545 -22.46 -22.14 -11.90
N GLY A 546 -22.81 -23.00 -10.97
CA GLY A 546 -22.49 -24.42 -10.98
C GLY A 546 -23.73 -25.29 -11.04
N TYR A 547 -23.56 -26.51 -11.51
CA TYR A 547 -24.57 -27.55 -11.44
C TYR A 547 -23.93 -28.87 -11.05
N THR A 548 -24.44 -29.44 -9.96
CA THR A 548 -24.04 -30.76 -9.46
C THR A 548 -25.04 -31.81 -9.96
N LEU A 549 -24.53 -32.78 -10.67
CA LEU A 549 -25.35 -33.86 -11.22
C LEU A 549 -26.01 -34.69 -10.10
N PRO A 550 -27.25 -35.17 -10.30
CA PRO A 550 -27.92 -36.04 -9.32
C PRO A 550 -27.11 -37.31 -9.03
N LYS A 551 -27.01 -37.71 -7.76
CA LYS A 551 -26.24 -38.89 -7.31
C LYS A 551 -26.59 -40.18 -8.07
N LYS A 552 -27.88 -40.38 -8.41
CA LYS A 552 -28.32 -41.52 -9.21
C LYS A 552 -27.62 -41.66 -10.58
N LEU A 553 -27.20 -40.55 -11.17
CA LEU A 553 -26.47 -40.56 -12.45
C LEU A 553 -24.96 -40.76 -12.23
N THR A 554 -24.38 -40.10 -11.22
CA THR A 554 -22.95 -40.18 -10.96
C THR A 554 -22.51 -41.51 -10.42
N GLU A 555 -23.30 -42.15 -9.54
CA GLU A 555 -23.04 -43.48 -9.00
C GLU A 555 -23.08 -44.59 -10.07
N LYS A 556 -23.98 -44.46 -11.07
CA LYS A 556 -23.99 -45.39 -12.22
C LYS A 556 -22.72 -45.30 -13.06
N ALA A 557 -22.07 -44.13 -13.08
CA ALA A 557 -20.82 -43.89 -13.77
C ALA A 557 -19.56 -44.11 -12.93
N GLY A 558 -19.74 -44.61 -11.67
CA GLY A 558 -18.62 -44.87 -10.75
C GLY A 558 -18.04 -43.63 -10.05
N PHE A 559 -18.77 -42.52 -10.06
CA PHE A 559 -18.32 -41.28 -9.44
C PHE A 559 -19.19 -40.91 -8.24
N ARG A 560 -18.60 -40.35 -7.18
CA ARG A 560 -19.30 -39.84 -6.01
C ARG A 560 -20.06 -38.55 -6.32
N THR A 561 -19.38 -37.60 -6.97
CA THR A 561 -19.95 -36.30 -7.40
C THR A 561 -19.34 -35.84 -8.69
N ILE A 562 -20.15 -35.24 -9.55
CA ILE A 562 -19.71 -34.49 -10.74
C ILE A 562 -20.40 -33.12 -10.70
N ARG A 563 -19.62 -32.05 -10.68
CA ARG A 563 -20.10 -30.67 -10.74
C ARG A 563 -19.43 -29.93 -11.90
N ALA A 564 -20.24 -29.42 -12.81
CA ALA A 564 -19.78 -28.50 -13.86
C ALA A 564 -20.09 -27.06 -13.44
N TYR A 565 -19.21 -26.14 -13.77
CA TYR A 565 -19.43 -24.72 -13.47
C TYR A 565 -18.85 -23.81 -14.54
N VAL A 566 -19.42 -22.61 -14.61
CA VAL A 566 -18.89 -21.47 -15.34
C VAL A 566 -18.63 -20.34 -14.34
N SER A 567 -17.51 -19.63 -14.50
CA SER A 567 -17.21 -18.47 -13.68
C SER A 567 -16.66 -17.33 -14.52
N GLY A 568 -16.82 -16.12 -14.00
CA GLY A 568 -16.30 -14.92 -14.61
C GLY A 568 -15.68 -13.99 -13.56
N GLY A 569 -14.56 -13.38 -13.90
CA GLY A 569 -13.85 -12.43 -13.06
C GLY A 569 -13.83 -11.03 -13.68
N ASN A 570 -14.05 -10.00 -12.87
CA ASN A 570 -14.00 -8.58 -13.25
C ASN A 570 -14.94 -8.22 -14.44
N LEU A 571 -16.11 -8.87 -14.54
CA LEU A 571 -16.97 -8.76 -15.72
C LEU A 571 -17.58 -7.37 -15.90
N LEU A 572 -17.89 -6.67 -14.82
CA LEU A 572 -18.53 -5.35 -14.86
C LEU A 572 -17.86 -4.42 -13.84
N THR A 573 -17.55 -3.21 -14.30
CA THR A 573 -17.10 -2.11 -13.45
C THR A 573 -17.95 -0.90 -13.72
N ILE A 574 -18.52 -0.32 -12.68
CA ILE A 574 -19.30 0.93 -12.70
C ILE A 574 -18.45 1.98 -12.01
N CYS A 575 -18.01 3.00 -12.74
CA CYS A 575 -17.20 4.12 -12.21
C CYS A 575 -17.42 5.36 -13.07
N GLY A 576 -17.01 6.52 -12.56
CA GLY A 576 -17.03 7.79 -13.29
C GLY A 576 -15.77 8.07 -14.09
N LEU A 577 -14.80 7.15 -14.11
CA LEU A 577 -13.55 7.30 -14.85
C LEU A 577 -13.70 6.73 -16.27
N ASP A 578 -13.48 7.57 -17.26
CA ASP A 578 -13.37 7.14 -18.65
C ASP A 578 -11.96 6.59 -18.91
N TYR A 579 -11.86 5.45 -19.62
CA TYR A 579 -10.64 4.86 -20.16
C TYR A 579 -9.59 4.38 -19.10
N MET A 580 -9.89 4.49 -17.81
CA MET A 580 -8.98 4.13 -16.72
C MET A 580 -9.60 3.09 -15.80
N ASP A 581 -8.76 2.24 -15.22
CA ASP A 581 -9.19 1.35 -14.15
C ASP A 581 -9.15 2.10 -12.81
N PRO A 582 -10.28 2.22 -12.07
CA PRO A 582 -10.32 2.97 -10.82
C PRO A 582 -9.45 2.38 -9.71
N GLU A 583 -9.13 1.08 -9.75
CA GLU A 583 -8.25 0.45 -8.77
C GLU A 583 -6.77 0.69 -9.09
N MET A 584 -6.43 0.94 -10.36
CA MET A 584 -5.06 1.17 -10.80
C MET A 584 -4.98 2.17 -11.96
N PRO A 585 -5.19 3.44 -11.70
CA PRO A 585 -5.20 4.46 -12.75
C PRO A 585 -3.81 4.74 -13.35
N GLY A 586 -2.71 4.33 -12.69
CA GLY A 586 -1.33 4.53 -13.16
C GLY A 586 -0.84 3.50 -14.18
N VAL A 587 -1.61 3.20 -15.21
CA VAL A 587 -1.36 2.13 -16.20
C VAL A 587 -0.01 2.24 -16.92
N ASN A 588 0.47 3.44 -17.17
CA ASN A 588 1.73 3.66 -17.90
C ASN A 588 3.01 3.40 -17.11
N GLN A 589 2.90 3.11 -15.81
CA GLN A 589 4.04 2.78 -14.96
C GLN A 589 4.42 1.29 -14.98
N GLY A 590 4.14 0.59 -16.08
CA GLY A 590 4.42 -0.83 -16.24
C GLY A 590 3.36 -1.74 -15.62
N TYR A 591 2.19 -1.21 -15.33
CA TYR A 591 1.06 -1.96 -14.82
C TYR A 591 0.33 -2.69 -15.96
N TYR A 592 0.02 -3.95 -15.75
CA TYR A 592 -0.78 -4.73 -16.69
C TYR A 592 -2.28 -4.49 -16.41
N PRO A 593 -3.10 -4.11 -17.41
CA PRO A 593 -4.52 -3.85 -17.23
C PRO A 593 -5.25 -5.05 -16.62
N GLN A 594 -6.22 -4.79 -15.74
CA GLN A 594 -7.06 -5.85 -15.19
C GLN A 594 -7.88 -6.52 -16.29
N GLN A 595 -7.80 -7.84 -16.33
CA GLN A 595 -8.49 -8.63 -17.33
C GLN A 595 -9.88 -9.07 -16.84
N ARG A 596 -10.79 -9.20 -17.78
CA ARG A 596 -11.99 -10.02 -17.60
C ARG A 596 -11.63 -11.46 -17.89
N THR A 597 -11.97 -12.33 -16.97
CA THR A 597 -11.70 -13.77 -17.11
C THR A 597 -13.00 -14.55 -17.24
N TYR A 598 -12.98 -15.60 -18.06
CA TYR A 598 -14.07 -16.55 -18.20
C TYR A 598 -13.49 -17.94 -18.02
N GLU A 599 -14.05 -18.71 -17.12
CA GLU A 599 -13.56 -20.02 -16.76
C GLU A 599 -14.68 -21.06 -16.86
N PHE A 600 -14.34 -22.23 -17.36
CA PHE A 600 -15.20 -23.41 -17.38
C PHE A 600 -14.48 -24.50 -16.60
N GLY A 601 -15.16 -25.09 -15.65
CA GLY A 601 -14.55 -26.10 -14.79
C GLY A 601 -15.44 -27.30 -14.56
N LEU A 602 -14.78 -28.43 -14.27
CA LEU A 602 -15.41 -29.68 -13.95
C LEU A 602 -14.74 -30.26 -12.67
N ASN A 603 -15.54 -30.44 -11.63
CA ASN A 603 -15.10 -31.07 -10.39
C ASN A 603 -15.65 -32.49 -10.34
N ILE A 604 -14.76 -33.49 -10.26
CA ILE A 604 -15.12 -34.90 -10.19
C ILE A 604 -14.52 -35.47 -8.89
N THR A 605 -15.37 -36.12 -8.10
CA THR A 605 -14.95 -36.85 -6.91
C THR A 605 -15.27 -38.33 -7.12
N PHE A 606 -14.30 -39.19 -6.91
CA PHE A 606 -14.38 -40.63 -7.05
C PHE A 606 -14.85 -41.32 -5.77
#